data_0a62f217d3d9d53fa2e1ff9b34917afb
#
_entry.id   0a62f217d3d9d53fa2e1ff9b34917afb
#
_cell.length_a   1.000
_cell.length_b   1.000
_cell.length_c   1.000
_cell.angle_alpha   90.00
_cell.angle_beta   90.00
_cell.angle_gamma   90.00
#
_symmetry.space_group_name_H-M   'P 1'
#
loop_
_entity.id
_entity.type
_entity.pdbx_description
1 polymer ?
#
loop_
_entity_poly.entity_id
_entity_poly.type
_entity_poly.pdbx_seq_one_letter_code
_entity_poly.pdbx_strand_id
1 'polypeptide(L)'
;MKFFQSIFNGCIFLLFIISFSCHEHTGSKLPELNNGKPWMTDKSTRLGFQKMDEQFHHANSDESIEEYHKQADQIISIINEIQSSCTMSGQGHEELHKYINLLLEEVQIMKGNDIDLAKKAKSNLIETISRYSLYFQ
;
A
#
# COMPACT_ATOMS: atom_id res chain seq x y z
N MET A 1 35.63 -28.45 65.25
CA MET A 1 34.24 -28.18 65.73
C MET A 1 33.81 -26.79 65.24
N LYS A 2 32.67 -26.68 64.69
CA LYS A 2 31.92 -25.54 64.18
C LYS A 2 32.02 -25.27 62.71
N PHE A 3 31.04 -25.77 62.03
CA PHE A 3 30.58 -25.55 60.68
C PHE A 3 30.25 -24.07 60.44
N PHE A 4 30.76 -23.54 59.35
CA PHE A 4 30.26 -22.27 58.81
C PHE A 4 29.64 -22.52 57.44
N GLN A 5 28.33 -22.55 57.42
CA GLN A 5 27.50 -22.73 56.26
C GLN A 5 27.31 -21.35 55.62
N SER A 6 28.00 -21.12 54.50
CA SER A 6 27.81 -19.91 53.73
C SER A 6 26.68 -20.13 52.76
N ILE A 7 25.62 -19.37 52.98
CA ILE A 7 24.43 -19.34 52.14
C ILE A 7 24.73 -18.47 50.94
N PHE A 8 24.92 -19.10 49.76
CA PHE A 8 25.09 -18.40 48.48
C PHE A 8 23.69 -18.01 47.99
N ASN A 9 23.36 -16.74 48.17
CA ASN A 9 22.12 -16.17 47.74
C ASN A 9 22.24 -15.88 46.22
N GLY A 10 21.75 -16.85 45.40
CA GLY A 10 21.72 -16.73 43.97
C GLY A 10 20.61 -15.77 43.51
N CYS A 11 20.97 -14.55 43.21
CA CYS A 11 20.08 -13.60 42.57
C CYS A 11 19.89 -13.99 41.10
N ILE A 12 18.82 -14.73 40.81
CA ILE A 12 18.42 -15.03 39.43
C ILE A 12 17.86 -13.75 38.83
N PHE A 13 18.68 -13.07 38.06
CA PHE A 13 18.28 -11.93 37.23
C PHE A 13 17.53 -12.47 36.01
N LEU A 14 16.21 -12.49 36.10
CA LEU A 14 15.33 -12.86 34.99
C LEU A 14 15.39 -11.73 33.96
N LEU A 15 16.24 -11.89 32.94
CA LEU A 15 16.30 -11.03 31.78
C LEU A 15 15.00 -11.22 30.96
N PHE A 16 14.06 -10.32 31.19
CA PHE A 16 12.88 -10.19 30.34
C PHE A 16 13.33 -9.62 28.98
N ILE A 17 13.59 -10.49 28.03
CA ILE A 17 13.81 -10.08 26.65
C ILE A 17 12.45 -9.68 26.09
N ILE A 18 12.18 -8.37 26.11
CA ILE A 18 11.07 -7.79 25.38
C ILE A 18 11.47 -7.86 23.90
N SER A 19 11.02 -8.89 23.21
CA SER A 19 11.05 -8.96 21.76
C SER A 19 10.12 -7.85 21.23
N PHE A 20 10.73 -6.71 20.89
CA PHE A 20 10.09 -5.74 20.01
C PHE A 20 9.91 -6.44 18.66
N SER A 21 8.73 -7.03 18.47
CA SER A 21 8.27 -7.41 17.14
C SER A 21 8.07 -6.11 16.37
N CYS A 22 9.10 -5.67 15.66
CA CYS A 22 8.91 -4.75 14.55
C CYS A 22 7.95 -5.45 13.59
N HIS A 23 6.69 -5.02 13.61
CA HIS A 23 5.77 -5.34 12.54
C HIS A 23 6.30 -4.58 11.32
N GLU A 24 7.17 -5.24 10.55
CA GLU A 24 7.51 -4.77 9.22
C GLU A 24 6.19 -4.70 8.45
N HIS A 25 5.72 -3.49 8.22
CA HIS A 25 4.68 -3.23 7.25
C HIS A 25 5.29 -3.63 5.91
N THR A 26 5.07 -4.88 5.50
CA THR A 26 5.44 -5.36 4.16
C THR A 26 4.51 -4.68 3.18
N GLY A 27 4.80 -3.42 2.88
CA GLY A 27 4.14 -2.67 1.82
C GLY A 27 4.20 -3.47 0.52
N SER A 28 3.20 -3.32 -0.32
CA SER A 28 3.16 -3.97 -1.62
C SER A 28 4.41 -3.62 -2.42
N LYS A 29 5.02 -4.63 -3.04
CA LYS A 29 6.22 -4.44 -3.86
C LYS A 29 5.83 -3.80 -5.19
N LEU A 30 6.72 -2.94 -5.70
CA LEU A 30 6.60 -2.43 -7.08
C LEU A 30 6.56 -3.60 -8.07
N PRO A 31 5.77 -3.49 -9.16
CA PRO A 31 5.74 -4.52 -10.19
C PRO A 31 7.08 -4.64 -10.91
N GLU A 32 7.38 -5.84 -11.36
CA GLU A 32 8.53 -6.10 -12.21
C GLU A 32 8.20 -5.83 -13.67
N LEU A 33 9.21 -5.42 -14.44
CA LEU A 33 9.06 -5.19 -15.88
C LEU A 33 9.19 -6.51 -16.65
N ASN A 34 8.53 -6.60 -17.80
CA ASN A 34 8.66 -7.70 -18.74
C ASN A 34 10.00 -7.58 -19.52
N ASN A 35 11.06 -8.18 -18.97
CA ASN A 35 12.40 -8.05 -19.54
C ASN A 35 12.83 -6.60 -19.81
N GLY A 36 12.54 -5.71 -18.85
CA GLY A 36 12.87 -4.29 -18.94
C GLY A 36 11.87 -3.45 -19.75
N LYS A 37 10.74 -4.00 -20.16
CA LYS A 37 9.67 -3.30 -20.90
C LYS A 37 8.37 -3.30 -20.10
N PRO A 38 7.48 -2.32 -20.30
CA PRO A 38 6.14 -2.35 -19.75
C PRO A 38 5.35 -3.58 -20.21
N TRP A 39 4.45 -4.06 -19.35
CA TRP A 39 3.50 -5.11 -19.71
C TRP A 39 2.38 -4.57 -20.60
N MET A 40 1.98 -5.35 -21.59
CA MET A 40 0.77 -5.06 -22.37
C MET A 40 -0.46 -5.29 -21.51
N THR A 41 -1.37 -4.33 -21.49
CA THR A 41 -2.65 -4.47 -20.76
C THR A 41 -3.84 -4.48 -21.69
N ASP A 42 -4.97 -4.98 -21.21
CA ASP A 42 -6.21 -4.92 -21.97
C ASP A 42 -6.81 -3.51 -22.00
N LYS A 43 -7.84 -3.34 -22.84
CA LYS A 43 -8.47 -2.04 -23.04
C LYS A 43 -9.15 -1.52 -21.77
N SER A 44 -9.79 -2.39 -20.98
CA SER A 44 -10.49 -2.03 -19.75
C SER A 44 -9.54 -1.48 -18.70
N THR A 45 -8.38 -2.13 -18.54
CA THR A 45 -7.32 -1.69 -17.63
C THR A 45 -6.79 -0.33 -18.03
N ARG A 46 -6.44 -0.12 -19.30
CA ARG A 46 -5.95 1.19 -19.77
C ARG A 46 -6.96 2.32 -19.55
N LEU A 47 -8.23 2.08 -19.91
CA LEU A 47 -9.28 3.08 -19.72
C LEU A 47 -9.55 3.39 -18.25
N GLY A 48 -9.48 2.39 -17.37
CA GLY A 48 -9.62 2.60 -15.94
C GLY A 48 -8.50 3.47 -15.36
N PHE A 49 -7.24 3.22 -15.73
CA PHE A 49 -6.12 4.05 -15.30
C PHE A 49 -6.16 5.45 -15.90
N GLN A 50 -6.56 5.60 -17.15
CA GLN A 50 -6.79 6.91 -17.76
C GLN A 50 -7.87 7.69 -17.00
N LYS A 51 -8.99 7.06 -16.65
CA LYS A 51 -10.07 7.66 -15.86
C LYS A 51 -9.58 8.11 -14.49
N MET A 52 -8.73 7.30 -13.80
CA MET A 52 -8.12 7.71 -12.54
C MET A 52 -7.22 8.93 -12.73
N ASP A 53 -6.35 8.93 -13.73
CA ASP A 53 -5.45 10.05 -13.99
C ASP A 53 -6.21 11.34 -14.28
N GLU A 54 -7.25 11.31 -15.13
CA GLU A 54 -8.09 12.46 -15.44
C GLU A 54 -8.83 13.03 -14.22
N GLN A 55 -9.27 12.17 -13.29
CA GLN A 55 -10.04 12.59 -12.12
C GLN A 55 -9.16 13.07 -10.96
N PHE A 56 -7.96 12.54 -10.81
CA PHE A 56 -7.15 12.70 -9.60
C PHE A 56 -5.78 13.33 -9.82
N HIS A 57 -5.43 13.78 -11.03
CA HIS A 57 -4.13 14.37 -11.33
C HIS A 57 -3.85 15.71 -10.60
N HIS A 58 -4.85 16.32 -9.96
CA HIS A 58 -4.67 17.53 -9.16
C HIS A 58 -4.85 17.25 -7.67
N ALA A 59 -3.83 17.59 -6.88
CA ALA A 59 -3.94 17.64 -5.44
C ALA A 59 -4.49 19.02 -5.03
N ASN A 60 -5.72 19.07 -4.51
CA ASN A 60 -6.23 20.26 -3.83
C ASN A 60 -5.73 20.27 -2.38
N SER A 61 -5.36 21.47 -1.86
CA SER A 61 -4.67 21.58 -0.57
C SER A 61 -5.58 21.59 0.66
N ASP A 62 -6.88 21.88 0.49
CA ASP A 62 -7.80 22.18 1.60
C ASP A 62 -9.10 21.36 1.51
N GLU A 63 -8.98 20.02 1.42
CA GLU A 63 -10.11 19.12 1.38
C GLU A 63 -10.51 18.66 2.80
N SER A 64 -11.80 18.45 3.03
CA SER A 64 -12.29 17.85 4.26
C SER A 64 -12.04 16.34 4.29
N ILE A 65 -12.12 15.74 5.48
CA ILE A 65 -11.94 14.28 5.61
C ILE A 65 -13.02 13.51 4.84
N GLU A 66 -14.24 14.04 4.75
CA GLU A 66 -15.36 13.48 4.00
C GLU A 66 -15.06 13.48 2.49
N GLU A 67 -14.37 14.52 1.98
CA GLU A 67 -13.98 14.57 0.58
C GLU A 67 -12.89 13.52 0.26
N TYR A 68 -11.92 13.31 1.16
CA TYR A 68 -10.95 12.21 1.02
C TYR A 68 -11.64 10.84 1.00
N HIS A 69 -12.61 10.60 1.88
CA HIS A 69 -13.39 9.36 1.89
C HIS A 69 -14.13 9.15 0.59
N LYS A 70 -14.80 10.19 0.07
CA LYS A 70 -15.53 10.13 -1.20
C LYS A 70 -14.58 9.82 -2.38
N GLN A 71 -13.43 10.46 -2.43
CA GLN A 71 -12.42 10.20 -3.46
C GLN A 71 -11.86 8.78 -3.36
N ALA A 72 -11.59 8.28 -2.16
CA ALA A 72 -11.20 6.90 -1.91
C ALA A 72 -12.24 5.91 -2.46
N ASP A 73 -13.53 6.15 -2.23
CA ASP A 73 -14.62 5.32 -2.74
C ASP A 73 -14.72 5.36 -4.28
N GLN A 74 -14.44 6.51 -4.90
CA GLN A 74 -14.38 6.64 -6.35
C GLN A 74 -13.23 5.80 -6.95
N ILE A 75 -12.03 5.83 -6.34
CA ILE A 75 -10.91 4.99 -6.78
C ILE A 75 -11.25 3.50 -6.64
N ILE A 76 -11.84 3.08 -5.51
CA ILE A 76 -12.29 1.70 -5.31
C ILE A 76 -13.26 1.28 -6.42
N SER A 77 -14.21 2.15 -6.77
CA SER A 77 -15.16 1.86 -7.86
C SER A 77 -14.46 1.62 -9.19
N ILE A 78 -13.48 2.47 -9.55
CA ILE A 78 -12.71 2.29 -10.79
C ILE A 78 -11.87 1.02 -10.75
N ILE A 79 -11.23 0.70 -9.62
CA ILE A 79 -10.48 -0.54 -9.45
C ILE A 79 -11.39 -1.76 -9.64
N ASN A 80 -12.59 -1.75 -9.06
CA ASN A 80 -13.57 -2.82 -9.23
C ASN A 80 -14.02 -2.97 -10.69
N GLU A 81 -14.20 -1.86 -11.43
CA GLU A 81 -14.49 -1.89 -12.87
C GLU A 81 -13.34 -2.55 -13.65
N ILE A 82 -12.09 -2.19 -13.34
CA ILE A 82 -10.90 -2.81 -13.95
C ILE A 82 -10.90 -4.32 -13.67
N GLN A 83 -10.99 -4.72 -12.41
CA GLN A 83 -10.88 -6.12 -12.00
C GLN A 83 -12.00 -7.00 -12.59
N SER A 84 -13.24 -6.48 -12.64
CA SER A 84 -14.39 -7.22 -13.20
C SER A 84 -14.35 -7.37 -14.72
N SER A 85 -13.64 -6.48 -15.42
CA SER A 85 -13.55 -6.45 -16.88
C SER A 85 -12.19 -6.90 -17.42
N CYS A 86 -11.23 -7.22 -16.53
CA CYS A 86 -9.88 -7.61 -16.91
C CYS A 86 -9.88 -8.96 -17.62
N THR A 87 -9.25 -9.00 -18.79
CA THR A 87 -9.06 -10.22 -19.59
C THR A 87 -7.61 -10.70 -19.62
N MET A 88 -6.73 -10.02 -18.86
CA MET A 88 -5.33 -10.39 -18.77
C MET A 88 -5.13 -11.73 -18.05
N SER A 89 -3.99 -12.37 -18.30
CA SER A 89 -3.58 -13.62 -17.64
C SER A 89 -2.06 -13.70 -17.52
N GLY A 90 -1.57 -14.66 -16.73
CA GLY A 90 -0.14 -14.90 -16.53
C GLY A 90 0.56 -13.79 -15.76
N GLN A 91 1.87 -13.71 -15.91
CA GLN A 91 2.73 -12.83 -15.09
C GLN A 91 2.34 -11.35 -15.18
N GLY A 92 1.99 -10.85 -16.38
CA GLY A 92 1.55 -9.44 -16.51
C GLY A 92 0.30 -9.12 -15.69
N HIS A 93 -0.62 -10.07 -15.54
CA HIS A 93 -1.79 -9.95 -14.67
C HIS A 93 -1.39 -9.93 -13.19
N GLU A 94 -0.47 -10.78 -12.78
CA GLU A 94 0.05 -10.81 -11.41
C GLU A 94 0.74 -9.48 -11.04
N GLU A 95 1.52 -8.92 -11.98
CA GLU A 95 2.17 -7.63 -11.78
C GLU A 95 1.15 -6.48 -11.71
N LEU A 96 0.05 -6.55 -12.49
CA LEU A 96 -1.05 -5.60 -12.40
C LEU A 96 -1.72 -5.65 -11.01
N HIS A 97 -1.95 -6.83 -10.45
CA HIS A 97 -2.48 -6.94 -9.08
C HIS A 97 -1.56 -6.34 -8.02
N LYS A 98 -0.24 -6.50 -8.15
CA LYS A 98 0.72 -5.83 -7.26
C LYS A 98 0.55 -4.31 -7.34
N TYR A 99 0.42 -3.76 -8.56
CA TYR A 99 0.23 -2.33 -8.75
C TYR A 99 -1.08 -1.80 -8.17
N ILE A 100 -2.17 -2.53 -8.38
CA ILE A 100 -3.48 -2.21 -7.79
C ILE A 100 -3.39 -2.21 -6.25
N ASN A 101 -2.65 -3.14 -5.66
CA ASN A 101 -2.48 -3.19 -4.21
C ASN A 101 -1.77 -1.95 -3.66
N LEU A 102 -0.80 -1.36 -4.39
CA LEU A 102 -0.20 -0.08 -3.98
C LEU A 102 -1.24 1.05 -3.91
N LEU A 103 -2.17 1.11 -4.87
CA LEU A 103 -3.26 2.08 -4.83
C LEU A 103 -4.22 1.83 -3.67
N LEU A 104 -4.56 0.56 -3.41
CA LEU A 104 -5.47 0.17 -2.33
C LEU A 104 -4.88 0.47 -0.94
N GLU A 105 -3.56 0.37 -0.75
CA GLU A 105 -2.90 0.77 0.49
C GLU A 105 -3.11 2.27 0.78
N GLU A 106 -2.89 3.14 -0.19
CA GLU A 106 -3.12 4.58 -0.04
C GLU A 106 -4.60 4.91 0.17
N VAL A 107 -5.49 4.24 -0.55
CA VAL A 107 -6.95 4.36 -0.38
C VAL A 107 -7.39 4.02 1.03
N GLN A 108 -6.83 2.98 1.67
CA GLN A 108 -7.14 2.64 3.05
C GLN A 108 -6.72 3.75 4.03
N ILE A 109 -5.57 4.38 3.80
CA ILE A 109 -5.10 5.51 4.61
C ILE A 109 -6.03 6.72 4.40
N MET A 110 -6.45 7.01 3.17
CA MET A 110 -7.41 8.09 2.86
C MET A 110 -8.77 7.90 3.54
N LYS A 111 -9.18 6.66 3.83
CA LYS A 111 -10.43 6.34 4.57
C LYS A 111 -10.27 6.42 6.09
N GLY A 112 -9.11 6.75 6.60
CA GLY A 112 -8.87 7.01 8.02
C GLY A 112 -9.41 8.37 8.45
N ASN A 113 -9.30 8.67 9.74
CA ASN A 113 -9.81 9.93 10.32
C ASN A 113 -8.72 10.99 10.53
N ASP A 114 -7.48 10.73 10.11
CA ASP A 114 -6.36 11.66 10.20
C ASP A 114 -6.20 12.39 8.87
N ILE A 115 -6.49 13.69 8.89
CA ILE A 115 -6.51 14.53 7.67
C ILE A 115 -5.12 14.69 7.06
N ASP A 116 -4.06 14.74 7.88
CA ASP A 116 -2.69 14.89 7.39
C ASP A 116 -2.21 13.60 6.72
N LEU A 117 -2.56 12.45 7.29
CA LEU A 117 -2.31 11.15 6.67
C LEU A 117 -3.11 10.97 5.38
N ALA A 118 -4.40 11.35 5.36
CA ALA A 118 -5.23 11.28 4.17
C ALA A 118 -4.69 12.15 3.03
N LYS A 119 -4.27 13.37 3.36
CA LYS A 119 -3.64 14.30 2.39
C LYS A 119 -2.35 13.71 1.81
N LYS A 120 -1.49 13.14 2.64
CA LYS A 120 -0.26 12.48 2.20
C LYS A 120 -0.56 11.27 1.32
N ALA A 121 -1.50 10.43 1.72
CA ALA A 121 -1.90 9.25 0.97
C ALA A 121 -2.47 9.62 -0.41
N LYS A 122 -3.29 10.68 -0.50
CA LYS A 122 -3.75 11.20 -1.80
C LYS A 122 -2.59 11.62 -2.69
N SER A 123 -1.58 12.30 -2.15
CA SER A 123 -0.40 12.70 -2.95
C SER A 123 0.37 11.49 -3.47
N ASN A 124 0.57 10.46 -2.64
CA ASN A 124 1.20 9.21 -3.03
C ASN A 124 0.37 8.46 -4.09
N LEU A 125 -0.95 8.45 -3.92
CA LEU A 125 -1.88 7.84 -4.88
C LEU A 125 -1.75 8.48 -6.27
N ILE A 126 -1.76 9.83 -6.33
CA ILE A 126 -1.59 10.58 -7.59
C ILE A 126 -0.25 10.25 -8.23
N GLU A 127 0.84 10.23 -7.45
CA GLU A 127 2.16 9.83 -7.96
C GLU A 127 2.12 8.39 -8.52
N THR A 128 1.52 7.45 -7.78
CA THR A 128 1.39 6.07 -8.24
C THR A 128 0.58 6.00 -9.54
N ILE A 129 -0.57 6.65 -9.64
CA ILE A 129 -1.37 6.67 -10.88
C ILE A 129 -0.56 7.21 -12.07
N SER A 130 0.15 8.32 -11.90
CA SER A 130 0.96 8.95 -12.95
C SER A 130 2.11 8.08 -13.46
N ARG A 131 2.60 7.16 -12.62
CA ARG A 131 3.70 6.23 -12.97
C ARG A 131 3.23 4.93 -13.62
N TYR A 132 1.92 4.75 -13.84
CA TYR A 132 1.36 3.55 -14.47
C TYR A 132 2.06 3.19 -15.78
N SER A 133 2.29 4.18 -16.66
CA SER A 133 2.93 3.97 -17.97
C SER A 133 4.37 3.48 -17.91
N LEU A 134 5.03 3.53 -16.77
CA LEU A 134 6.37 2.95 -16.58
C LEU A 134 6.34 1.42 -16.55
N TYR A 135 5.22 0.85 -16.12
CA TYR A 135 5.05 -0.59 -15.91
C TYR A 135 4.09 -1.25 -16.89
N PHE A 136 3.15 -0.47 -17.48
CA PHE A 136 2.03 -0.97 -18.29
C PHE A 136 1.75 -0.08 -19.51
N GLN A 137 1.31 -0.74 -20.61
CA GLN A 137 0.95 -0.06 -21.87
C GLN A 137 -0.23 -0.71 -22.58
#